data_ea94e38d303d6336826443446a795e17
#
_entry.id   ea94e38d303d6336826443446a795e17
#
_cell.length_a   1.000
_cell.length_b   1.000
_cell.length_c   1.000
_cell.angle_alpha   90.00
_cell.angle_beta   90.00
_cell.angle_gamma   90.00
#
_symmetry.space_group_name_H-M   'P 1'
#
loop_
_entity.id
_entity.type
_entity.pdbx_description
1 polymer ?
#
loop_
_entity_poly.entity_id
_entity_poly.type
_entity_poly.pdbx_seq_one_letter_code
_entity_poly.pdbx_strand_id
1 'polypeptide(L)'
;LFTRLWSATNEPAIGCVLIVHGMGEHGGRYARLADALNSAGYHVLAPDLRGHGRSLFEHSSSGDMGYDGWQRSLLDIRYLQRWLYSTYHLPTILLGHSMGAMLSQQYLGYFGHSLAACVLSGSTGAMPTPLTLCAQTLAGLDSWRYGPHAQSPLLEDRLFAANNQRFEKLPDEVQQQGFNWLSRDRDQVDAYIADPMCGAVLSAGSLADMFAGLRRGCRKSHIACIPKGPTDSLY
;
A
#
# COMPACT_ATOMS: atom_id res chain seq x y z
N LEU A 1 7.33 -12.59 -4.37
CA LEU A 1 7.04 -11.71 -3.23
C LEU A 1 7.29 -12.43 -1.92
N PHE A 2 7.88 -11.74 -0.97
CA PHE A 2 7.92 -12.19 0.42
C PHE A 2 6.55 -11.93 1.07
N THR A 3 6.03 -12.91 1.81
CA THR A 3 4.73 -12.82 2.48
C THR A 3 4.83 -13.29 3.93
N ARG A 4 4.02 -12.70 4.80
CA ARG A 4 3.82 -13.18 6.17
C ARG A 4 2.41 -13.68 6.30
N LEU A 5 2.26 -14.88 6.83
CA LEU A 5 0.98 -15.49 7.13
C LEU A 5 0.87 -15.68 8.64
N TRP A 6 -0.19 -15.18 9.22
CA TRP A 6 -0.60 -15.43 10.61
C TRP A 6 -1.92 -16.18 10.60
N SER A 7 -1.93 -17.33 11.22
CA SER A 7 -3.11 -18.18 11.28
C SER A 7 -4.07 -17.73 12.38
N ALA A 8 -5.37 -17.84 12.16
CA ALA A 8 -6.38 -17.67 13.19
C ALA A 8 -6.05 -18.56 14.42
N THR A 9 -6.28 -18.02 15.60
CA THR A 9 -6.07 -18.75 16.85
C THR A 9 -7.31 -19.50 17.30
N ASN A 10 -8.49 -19.10 16.77
CA ASN A 10 -9.77 -19.73 17.05
C ASN A 10 -10.22 -20.57 15.85
N GLU A 11 -10.73 -21.76 16.12
CA GLU A 11 -11.31 -22.66 15.10
C GLU A 11 -12.82 -22.82 15.36
N PRO A 12 -13.67 -22.86 14.34
CA PRO A 12 -13.30 -22.65 12.92
C PRO A 12 -12.99 -21.19 12.61
N ALA A 13 -12.02 -20.95 11.75
CA ALA A 13 -11.76 -19.60 11.24
C ALA A 13 -12.95 -19.11 10.38
N ILE A 14 -13.24 -17.80 10.43
CA ILE A 14 -14.40 -17.19 9.79
C ILE A 14 -14.09 -16.42 8.51
N GLY A 15 -12.82 -16.17 8.21
CA GLY A 15 -12.39 -15.43 7.03
C GLY A 15 -10.90 -15.25 6.93
N CYS A 16 -10.49 -14.60 5.82
CA CYS A 16 -9.11 -14.21 5.57
C CYS A 16 -9.03 -12.69 5.40
N VAL A 17 -7.95 -12.08 5.89
CA VAL A 17 -7.62 -10.66 5.66
C VAL A 17 -6.32 -10.58 4.88
N LEU A 18 -6.37 -9.97 3.69
CA LEU A 18 -5.20 -9.63 2.90
C LEU A 18 -4.85 -8.17 3.15
N ILE A 19 -3.68 -7.90 3.75
CA ILE A 19 -3.22 -6.56 4.08
C ILE A 19 -2.27 -6.06 2.99
N VAL A 20 -2.54 -4.86 2.47
CA VAL A 20 -1.72 -4.16 1.48
C VAL A 20 -1.19 -2.89 2.12
N HIS A 21 0.11 -2.87 2.41
CA HIS A 21 0.79 -1.79 3.15
C HIS A 21 1.01 -0.51 2.34
N GLY A 22 1.44 0.56 2.99
CA GLY A 22 1.74 1.86 2.41
C GLY A 22 3.12 1.96 1.77
N MET A 23 3.43 3.14 1.21
CA MET A 23 4.76 3.47 0.71
C MET A 23 5.75 3.60 1.88
N GLY A 24 6.98 3.11 1.67
CA GLY A 24 8.05 3.22 2.65
C GLY A 24 7.84 2.40 3.92
N GLU A 25 7.11 1.30 3.83
CA GLU A 25 6.92 0.34 4.92
C GLU A 25 6.84 -1.10 4.36
N HIS A 26 6.51 -2.06 5.19
CA HIS A 26 6.42 -3.47 4.82
C HIS A 26 5.37 -4.22 5.64
N GLY A 27 4.97 -5.42 5.19
CA GLY A 27 3.91 -6.22 5.81
C GLY A 27 4.15 -6.59 7.28
N GLY A 28 5.41 -6.64 7.75
CA GLY A 28 5.74 -6.98 9.14
C GLY A 28 5.24 -5.97 10.17
N ARG A 29 5.02 -4.72 9.78
CA ARG A 29 4.49 -3.67 10.66
C ARG A 29 3.04 -3.91 11.11
N TYR A 30 2.37 -4.82 10.46
CA TYR A 30 0.97 -5.17 10.75
C TYR A 30 0.82 -6.32 11.74
N ALA A 31 1.90 -6.80 12.38
CA ALA A 31 1.87 -7.93 13.32
C ALA A 31 0.85 -7.72 14.45
N ARG A 32 0.82 -6.53 15.09
CA ARG A 32 -0.17 -6.22 16.15
C ARG A 32 -1.62 -6.28 15.65
N LEU A 33 -1.88 -5.80 14.43
CA LEU A 33 -3.20 -5.90 13.82
C LEU A 33 -3.53 -7.35 13.48
N ALA A 34 -2.54 -8.09 12.95
CA ALA A 34 -2.69 -9.50 12.64
C ALA A 34 -3.04 -10.32 13.88
N ASP A 35 -2.37 -10.09 15.01
CA ASP A 35 -2.65 -10.77 16.29
C ASP A 35 -4.08 -10.52 16.76
N ALA A 36 -4.56 -9.28 16.66
CA ALA A 36 -5.95 -8.94 17.01
C ALA A 36 -6.97 -9.62 16.08
N LEU A 37 -6.68 -9.64 14.76
CA LEU A 37 -7.54 -10.31 13.77
C LEU A 37 -7.52 -11.83 13.94
N ASN A 38 -6.35 -12.42 14.25
CA ASN A 38 -6.25 -13.86 14.53
C ASN A 38 -7.10 -14.25 15.75
N SER A 39 -7.05 -13.44 16.81
CA SER A 39 -7.89 -13.64 18.00
C SER A 39 -9.38 -13.49 17.69
N ALA A 40 -9.73 -12.74 16.66
CA ALA A 40 -11.11 -12.60 16.17
C ALA A 40 -11.51 -13.68 15.13
N GLY A 41 -10.66 -14.66 14.86
CA GLY A 41 -10.95 -15.80 13.97
C GLY A 41 -10.60 -15.58 12.50
N TYR A 42 -9.72 -14.65 12.15
CA TYR A 42 -9.29 -14.42 10.78
C TYR A 42 -7.86 -14.93 10.55
N HIS A 43 -7.60 -15.59 9.43
CA HIS A 43 -6.25 -15.74 8.90
C HIS A 43 -5.80 -14.40 8.29
N VAL A 44 -4.55 -14.02 8.48
CA VAL A 44 -4.02 -12.74 7.97
C VAL A 44 -2.82 -13.00 7.09
N LEU A 45 -2.83 -12.45 5.87
CA LEU A 45 -1.71 -12.46 4.94
C LEU A 45 -1.28 -11.04 4.63
N ALA A 46 0.00 -10.72 4.83
CA ALA A 46 0.58 -9.44 4.46
C ALA A 46 1.84 -9.66 3.60
N PRO A 47 1.80 -9.36 2.30
CA PRO A 47 3.00 -9.32 1.48
C PRO A 47 3.85 -8.11 1.81
N ASP A 48 5.15 -8.19 1.57
CA ASP A 48 5.94 -7.02 1.25
C ASP A 48 5.71 -6.72 -0.25
N LEU A 49 5.19 -5.54 -0.57
CA LEU A 49 4.93 -5.16 -1.96
C LEU A 49 6.25 -5.08 -2.76
N ARG A 50 6.15 -5.12 -4.09
CA ARG A 50 7.29 -4.92 -4.98
C ARG A 50 8.10 -3.68 -4.58
N GLY A 51 9.42 -3.80 -4.54
CA GLY A 51 10.32 -2.71 -4.15
C GLY A 51 10.27 -2.35 -2.66
N HIS A 52 9.65 -3.17 -1.81
CA HIS A 52 9.55 -2.92 -0.38
C HIS A 52 9.97 -4.13 0.45
N GLY A 53 10.49 -3.86 1.65
CA GLY A 53 10.84 -4.88 2.62
C GLY A 53 11.78 -5.94 2.04
N ARG A 54 11.35 -7.20 2.07
CA ARG A 54 12.09 -8.36 1.54
C ARG A 54 11.71 -8.72 0.09
N SER A 55 10.85 -7.92 -0.55
CA SER A 55 10.44 -8.10 -1.97
C SER A 55 11.22 -7.19 -2.91
N LEU A 56 12.49 -6.96 -2.64
CA LEU A 56 13.41 -6.28 -3.54
C LEU A 56 13.82 -7.21 -4.69
N PHE A 57 14.03 -6.64 -5.88
CA PHE A 57 14.64 -7.34 -6.99
C PHE A 57 16.16 -7.35 -6.83
N GLU A 58 16.82 -8.28 -7.48
CA GLU A 58 18.27 -8.30 -7.53
C GLU A 58 18.79 -6.96 -8.09
N HIS A 59 19.72 -6.34 -7.38
CA HIS A 59 20.30 -5.02 -7.67
C HIS A 59 19.33 -3.83 -7.65
N SER A 60 18.09 -3.97 -7.15
CA SER A 60 17.16 -2.85 -7.00
C SER A 60 17.32 -2.16 -5.65
N SER A 61 17.06 -0.86 -5.61
CA SER A 61 16.95 -0.08 -4.38
C SER A 61 15.54 -0.19 -3.79
N SER A 62 15.41 0.08 -2.49
CA SER A 62 14.11 0.22 -1.84
C SER A 62 13.29 1.33 -2.52
N GLY A 63 12.00 1.06 -2.75
CA GLY A 63 11.10 1.95 -3.50
C GLY A 63 11.04 1.67 -5.02
N ASP A 64 11.89 0.81 -5.56
CA ASP A 64 11.84 0.43 -6.97
C ASP A 64 10.89 -0.76 -7.19
N MET A 65 9.70 -0.49 -7.70
CA MET A 65 8.69 -1.50 -8.01
C MET A 65 8.93 -2.21 -9.36
N GLY A 66 9.95 -1.80 -10.11
CA GLY A 66 10.24 -2.29 -11.46
C GLY A 66 9.26 -1.78 -12.53
N TYR A 67 9.42 -2.28 -13.75
CA TYR A 67 8.56 -1.93 -14.89
C TYR A 67 7.10 -2.32 -14.64
N ASP A 68 6.17 -1.40 -14.98
CA ASP A 68 4.72 -1.57 -14.73
C ASP A 68 4.42 -1.97 -13.29
N GLY A 69 5.24 -1.49 -12.34
CA GLY A 69 5.25 -1.95 -10.96
C GLY A 69 3.88 -1.79 -10.28
N TRP A 70 3.18 -0.69 -10.57
CA TRP A 70 1.84 -0.46 -10.06
C TRP A 70 0.83 -1.50 -10.56
N GLN A 71 0.81 -1.76 -11.86
CA GLN A 71 -0.10 -2.74 -12.46
C GLN A 71 0.22 -4.17 -12.01
N ARG A 72 1.51 -4.49 -11.91
CA ARG A 72 1.95 -5.80 -11.41
C ARG A 72 1.61 -6.01 -9.95
N SER A 73 1.61 -4.95 -9.12
CA SER A 73 1.15 -5.05 -7.72
C SER A 73 -0.34 -5.39 -7.62
N LEU A 74 -1.17 -4.88 -8.52
CA LEU A 74 -2.59 -5.29 -8.58
C LEU A 74 -2.74 -6.79 -8.92
N LEU A 75 -1.91 -7.31 -9.82
CA LEU A 75 -1.90 -8.74 -10.17
C LEU A 75 -1.36 -9.59 -9.03
N ASP A 76 -0.36 -9.11 -8.28
CA ASP A 76 0.15 -9.78 -7.09
C ASP A 76 -0.94 -9.89 -6.00
N ILE A 77 -1.67 -8.80 -5.75
CA ILE A 77 -2.82 -8.79 -4.82
C ILE A 77 -3.87 -9.81 -5.29
N ARG A 78 -4.15 -9.85 -6.61
CA ARG A 78 -5.10 -10.82 -7.18
C ARG A 78 -4.62 -12.26 -6.99
N TYR A 79 -3.34 -12.52 -7.21
CA TYR A 79 -2.75 -13.85 -7.01
C TYR A 79 -2.88 -14.28 -5.54
N LEU A 80 -2.51 -13.43 -4.60
CA LEU A 80 -2.56 -13.71 -3.17
C LEU A 80 -3.99 -13.91 -2.65
N GLN A 81 -4.93 -13.09 -3.12
CA GLN A 81 -6.34 -13.24 -2.79
C GLN A 81 -6.90 -14.60 -3.27
N ARG A 82 -6.56 -14.99 -4.51
CA ARG A 82 -6.95 -16.31 -5.04
C ARG A 82 -6.30 -17.45 -4.28
N TRP A 83 -5.04 -17.28 -3.90
CA TRP A 83 -4.33 -18.26 -3.09
C TRP A 83 -5.00 -18.46 -1.72
N LEU A 84 -5.34 -17.38 -1.02
CA LEU A 84 -6.09 -17.45 0.25
C LEU A 84 -7.40 -18.21 0.08
N TYR A 85 -8.19 -17.85 -0.94
CA TYR A 85 -9.45 -18.53 -1.19
C TYR A 85 -9.26 -20.02 -1.53
N SER A 86 -8.29 -20.35 -2.36
CA SER A 86 -8.04 -21.76 -2.72
C SER A 86 -7.50 -22.61 -1.57
N THR A 87 -6.83 -21.98 -0.61
CA THR A 87 -6.21 -22.67 0.54
C THR A 87 -7.21 -22.87 1.68
N TYR A 88 -7.99 -21.85 1.97
CA TYR A 88 -8.87 -21.85 3.15
C TYR A 88 -10.36 -21.99 2.83
N HIS A 89 -10.77 -21.74 1.59
CA HIS A 89 -12.19 -21.72 1.15
C HIS A 89 -13.06 -20.76 1.99
N LEU A 90 -12.45 -19.68 2.47
CA LEU A 90 -13.08 -18.68 3.31
C LEU A 90 -13.20 -17.33 2.59
N PRO A 91 -14.18 -16.49 2.96
CA PRO A 91 -14.32 -15.14 2.41
C PRO A 91 -13.07 -14.29 2.71
N THR A 92 -12.63 -13.48 1.73
CA THR A 92 -11.45 -12.64 1.85
C THR A 92 -11.86 -11.17 1.98
N ILE A 93 -11.31 -10.51 2.99
CA ILE A 93 -11.36 -9.06 3.20
C ILE A 93 -10.03 -8.47 2.73
N LEU A 94 -10.08 -7.41 1.92
CA LEU A 94 -8.90 -6.65 1.51
C LEU A 94 -8.76 -5.41 2.41
N LEU A 95 -7.61 -5.26 3.08
CA LEU A 95 -7.29 -4.09 3.88
C LEU A 95 -6.10 -3.37 3.27
N GLY A 96 -6.32 -2.15 2.75
CA GLY A 96 -5.26 -1.31 2.21
C GLY A 96 -4.99 -0.10 3.07
N HIS A 97 -3.70 0.24 3.28
CA HIS A 97 -3.29 1.44 3.98
C HIS A 97 -2.50 2.38 3.06
N SER A 98 -2.82 3.69 3.07
CA SER A 98 -2.11 4.73 2.31
C SER A 98 -1.98 4.36 0.82
N MET A 99 -0.76 4.19 0.28
CA MET A 99 -0.53 3.68 -1.07
C MET A 99 -1.26 2.35 -1.31
N GLY A 100 -1.26 1.45 -0.33
CA GLY A 100 -2.02 0.20 -0.39
C GLY A 100 -3.53 0.41 -0.48
N ALA A 101 -4.06 1.47 0.15
CA ALA A 101 -5.48 1.82 0.00
C ALA A 101 -5.79 2.31 -1.43
N MET A 102 -4.87 3.04 -2.06
CA MET A 102 -5.01 3.47 -3.47
C MET A 102 -4.98 2.28 -4.44
N LEU A 103 -4.08 1.32 -4.21
CA LEU A 103 -4.04 0.04 -4.94
C LEU A 103 -5.35 -0.73 -4.73
N SER A 104 -5.81 -0.84 -3.49
CA SER A 104 -7.05 -1.54 -3.14
C SER A 104 -8.28 -0.90 -3.77
N GLN A 105 -8.36 0.42 -3.81
CA GLN A 105 -9.43 1.15 -4.51
C GLN A 105 -9.44 0.83 -6.00
N GLN A 106 -8.28 0.78 -6.66
CA GLN A 106 -8.22 0.39 -8.06
C GLN A 106 -8.52 -1.10 -8.25
N TYR A 107 -8.09 -1.95 -7.33
CA TYR A 107 -8.41 -3.38 -7.31
C TYR A 107 -9.91 -3.64 -7.28
N LEU A 108 -10.67 -2.88 -6.48
CA LEU A 108 -12.13 -3.00 -6.37
C LEU A 108 -12.84 -2.89 -7.72
N GLY A 109 -12.42 -1.97 -8.58
CA GLY A 109 -13.03 -1.79 -9.91
C GLY A 109 -12.74 -2.94 -10.87
N TYR A 110 -11.69 -3.71 -10.66
CA TYR A 110 -11.36 -4.88 -11.51
C TYR A 110 -11.86 -6.20 -10.91
N PHE A 111 -11.74 -6.36 -9.59
CA PHE A 111 -11.88 -7.66 -8.93
C PHE A 111 -12.71 -7.61 -7.65
N GLY A 112 -13.41 -6.49 -7.39
CA GLY A 112 -14.13 -6.28 -6.13
C GLY A 112 -15.18 -7.34 -5.82
N HIS A 113 -15.82 -7.91 -6.84
CA HIS A 113 -16.81 -8.99 -6.67
C HIS A 113 -16.22 -10.30 -6.13
N SER A 114 -14.91 -10.44 -6.06
CA SER A 114 -14.27 -11.61 -5.43
C SER A 114 -13.88 -11.38 -3.97
N LEU A 115 -14.29 -10.26 -3.39
CA LEU A 115 -14.02 -9.89 -2.00
C LEU A 115 -15.31 -9.85 -1.18
N ALA A 116 -15.23 -10.29 0.07
CA ALA A 116 -16.31 -10.13 1.03
C ALA A 116 -16.46 -8.68 1.49
N ALA A 117 -15.34 -7.99 1.67
CA ALA A 117 -15.30 -6.58 2.06
C ALA A 117 -13.96 -5.94 1.67
N CYS A 118 -13.91 -4.61 1.72
CA CYS A 118 -12.68 -3.86 1.57
C CYS A 118 -12.62 -2.73 2.60
N VAL A 119 -11.46 -2.59 3.25
CA VAL A 119 -11.16 -1.51 4.20
C VAL A 119 -10.06 -0.63 3.61
N LEU A 120 -10.34 0.66 3.48
CA LEU A 120 -9.41 1.65 2.97
C LEU A 120 -9.01 2.60 4.11
N SER A 121 -7.78 2.48 4.58
CA SER A 121 -7.21 3.32 5.64
C SER A 121 -6.24 4.34 5.05
N GLY A 122 -6.40 5.62 5.39
CA GLY A 122 -5.51 6.69 4.91
C GLY A 122 -5.54 6.90 3.40
N SER A 123 -6.66 6.58 2.73
CA SER A 123 -6.83 6.84 1.30
C SER A 123 -6.94 8.35 1.03
N THR A 124 -6.26 8.82 -0.02
CA THR A 124 -6.32 10.23 -0.44
C THR A 124 -7.61 10.60 -1.17
N GLY A 125 -8.44 9.62 -1.52
CA GLY A 125 -9.59 9.84 -2.37
C GLY A 125 -9.22 10.27 -3.79
N ALA A 126 -10.13 10.96 -4.49
CA ALA A 126 -9.90 11.45 -5.84
C ALA A 126 -8.99 12.69 -5.80
N MET A 127 -7.79 12.57 -6.35
CA MET A 127 -6.89 13.72 -6.53
C MET A 127 -7.24 14.47 -7.83
N PRO A 128 -7.11 15.81 -7.87
CA PRO A 128 -7.33 16.59 -9.09
C PRO A 128 -6.44 16.09 -10.25
N THR A 129 -7.05 15.83 -11.40
CA THR A 129 -6.33 15.32 -12.59
C THR A 129 -5.13 16.20 -13.00
N PRO A 130 -5.21 17.55 -12.98
CA PRO A 130 -4.05 18.37 -13.30
C PRO A 130 -2.87 18.16 -12.35
N LEU A 131 -3.14 17.99 -11.05
CA LEU A 131 -2.11 17.76 -10.04
C LEU A 131 -1.41 16.42 -10.25
N THR A 132 -2.17 15.34 -10.44
CA THR A 132 -1.61 14.00 -10.68
C THR A 132 -0.90 13.92 -12.03
N LEU A 133 -1.33 14.65 -13.05
CA LEU A 133 -0.64 14.72 -14.32
C LEU A 133 0.69 15.48 -14.20
N CYS A 134 0.69 16.62 -13.48
CA CYS A 134 1.92 17.37 -13.19
C CYS A 134 2.93 16.49 -12.44
N ALA A 135 2.51 15.84 -11.35
CA ALA A 135 3.38 14.95 -10.57
C ALA A 135 3.91 13.78 -11.42
N GLN A 136 3.07 13.18 -12.27
CA GLN A 136 3.52 12.15 -13.20
C GLN A 136 4.55 12.66 -14.21
N THR A 137 4.36 13.85 -14.78
CA THR A 137 5.30 14.41 -15.74
C THR A 137 6.64 14.75 -15.10
N LEU A 138 6.63 15.26 -13.85
CA LEU A 138 7.86 15.51 -13.08
C LEU A 138 8.60 14.20 -12.79
N ALA A 139 7.89 13.17 -12.30
CA ALA A 139 8.48 11.86 -12.09
C ALA A 139 9.00 11.24 -13.39
N GLY A 140 8.27 11.41 -14.51
CA GLY A 140 8.69 10.95 -15.82
C GLY A 140 9.94 11.67 -16.33
N LEU A 141 10.08 12.96 -16.07
CA LEU A 141 11.27 13.74 -16.42
C LEU A 141 12.49 13.27 -15.61
N ASP A 142 12.34 13.05 -14.31
CA ASP A 142 13.41 12.49 -13.48
C ASP A 142 13.78 11.07 -13.93
N SER A 143 12.79 10.24 -14.25
CA SER A 143 12.99 8.89 -14.78
C SER A 143 13.77 8.91 -16.12
N TRP A 144 13.48 9.86 -16.98
CA TRP A 144 14.21 10.04 -18.25
C TRP A 144 15.64 10.53 -18.02
N ARG A 145 15.84 11.46 -17.07
CA ARG A 145 17.13 12.09 -16.79
C ARG A 145 18.08 11.22 -15.98
N TYR A 146 17.58 10.54 -14.95
CA TYR A 146 18.38 9.80 -13.95
C TYR A 146 18.20 8.29 -14.05
N GLY A 147 17.26 7.82 -14.86
CA GLY A 147 16.88 6.42 -14.98
C GLY A 147 15.62 6.08 -14.14
N PRO A 148 14.83 5.07 -14.56
CA PRO A 148 13.56 4.72 -13.91
C PRO A 148 13.75 4.15 -12.50
N HIS A 149 14.91 3.61 -12.19
CA HIS A 149 15.26 3.00 -10.90
C HIS A 149 15.87 4.00 -9.90
N ALA A 150 16.19 5.23 -10.36
CA ALA A 150 16.73 6.27 -9.50
C ALA A 150 15.62 6.92 -8.64
N GLN A 151 16.00 7.49 -7.50
CA GLN A 151 15.10 8.35 -6.72
C GLN A 151 14.74 9.60 -7.54
N SER A 152 13.61 10.24 -7.22
CA SER A 152 13.16 11.45 -7.88
C SER A 152 13.55 12.70 -7.06
N PRO A 153 14.64 13.42 -7.42
CA PRO A 153 15.07 14.60 -6.67
C PRO A 153 13.99 15.71 -6.60
N LEU A 154 13.07 15.74 -7.59
CA LEU A 154 11.98 16.72 -7.60
C LEU A 154 10.84 16.40 -6.63
N LEU A 155 10.66 15.12 -6.28
CA LEU A 155 9.49 14.67 -5.52
C LEU A 155 9.86 14.03 -4.17
N GLU A 156 11.08 13.52 -3.99
CA GLU A 156 11.49 12.77 -2.80
C GLU A 156 11.23 13.54 -1.50
N ASP A 157 11.80 14.73 -1.37
CA ASP A 157 11.66 15.56 -0.17
C ASP A 157 10.21 16.05 0.04
N ARG A 158 9.41 16.17 -1.03
CA ARG A 158 8.10 16.79 -0.98
C ARG A 158 6.99 15.83 -0.58
N LEU A 159 7.15 14.54 -0.87
CA LEU A 159 6.09 13.55 -0.63
C LEU A 159 5.85 13.30 0.86
N PHE A 160 6.92 13.19 1.66
CA PHE A 160 6.80 13.03 3.11
C PHE A 160 6.79 14.37 3.86
N ALA A 161 7.54 15.38 3.40
CA ALA A 161 7.57 16.70 4.03
C ALA A 161 6.18 17.34 4.10
N ALA A 162 5.37 17.22 3.04
CA ALA A 162 4.00 17.74 3.04
C ALA A 162 3.13 17.16 4.18
N ASN A 163 3.34 15.89 4.54
CA ASN A 163 2.63 15.26 5.65
C ASN A 163 3.09 15.80 7.00
N ASN A 164 4.40 16.12 7.14
CA ASN A 164 4.96 16.60 8.40
C ASN A 164 4.74 18.11 8.63
N GLN A 165 4.41 18.89 7.60
CA GLN A 165 4.26 20.35 7.66
C GLN A 165 3.35 20.84 8.81
N ARG A 166 2.32 20.08 9.14
CA ARG A 166 1.41 20.40 10.26
C ARG A 166 2.06 20.26 11.64
N PHE A 167 3.17 19.55 11.72
CA PHE A 167 3.89 19.19 12.94
C PHE A 167 5.23 19.94 13.10
N GLU A 168 5.61 20.79 12.15
CA GLU A 168 6.85 21.59 12.18
C GLU A 168 6.95 22.56 13.36
N LYS A 169 5.78 22.95 13.91
CA LYS A 169 5.70 23.87 15.05
C LYS A 169 5.74 23.18 16.41
N LEU A 170 5.91 21.85 16.43
CA LEU A 170 6.08 21.14 17.68
C LEU A 170 7.45 21.49 18.28
N PRO A 171 7.58 21.52 19.64
CA PRO A 171 8.88 21.69 20.29
C PRO A 171 9.87 20.63 19.80
N ASP A 172 11.15 21.00 19.69
CA ASP A 172 12.22 20.13 19.19
C ASP A 172 12.31 18.80 19.97
N GLU A 173 12.00 18.84 21.27
CA GLU A 173 11.97 17.66 22.16
C GLU A 173 10.94 16.61 21.77
N VAL A 174 9.92 16.97 21.00
CA VAL A 174 8.85 16.08 20.50
C VAL A 174 8.96 15.81 19.00
N GLN A 175 9.92 16.43 18.31
CA GLN A 175 10.11 16.17 16.89
C GLN A 175 10.83 14.83 16.65
N GLN A 176 10.31 14.05 15.70
CA GLN A 176 10.81 12.72 15.34
C GLN A 176 11.25 12.70 13.88
N GLN A 177 12.34 13.37 13.55
CA GLN A 177 13.02 13.33 12.25
C GLN A 177 12.09 13.49 11.02
N GLY A 178 11.04 14.30 11.15
CA GLY A 178 10.07 14.52 10.05
C GLY A 178 8.95 13.46 9.94
N PHE A 179 8.84 12.54 10.89
CA PHE A 179 7.84 11.46 10.89
C PHE A 179 6.74 11.60 11.94
N ASN A 180 6.57 12.78 12.56
CA ASN A 180 5.53 13.05 13.56
C ASN A 180 4.09 12.80 13.07
N TRP A 181 3.88 12.82 11.76
CA TRP A 181 2.58 12.58 11.15
C TRP A 181 2.12 11.11 11.15
N LEU A 182 3.05 10.16 11.39
CA LEU A 182 2.76 8.73 11.33
C LEU A 182 1.87 8.26 12.48
N SER A 183 2.18 8.68 13.72
CA SER A 183 1.44 8.25 14.90
C SER A 183 1.59 9.24 16.05
N ARG A 184 0.61 9.23 16.98
CA ARG A 184 0.74 9.89 18.30
C ARG A 184 1.52 9.03 19.29
N ASP A 185 1.64 7.74 19.03
CA ASP A 185 2.44 6.79 19.79
C ASP A 185 3.90 6.92 19.30
N ARG A 186 4.74 7.52 20.15
CA ARG A 186 6.16 7.77 19.83
C ARG A 186 6.95 6.49 19.60
N ASP A 187 6.66 5.44 20.36
CA ASP A 187 7.35 4.16 20.23
C ASP A 187 7.13 3.56 18.83
N GLN A 188 5.94 3.79 18.24
CA GLN A 188 5.65 3.35 16.87
C GLN A 188 6.41 4.17 15.81
N VAL A 189 6.61 5.46 16.05
CA VAL A 189 7.40 6.32 15.16
C VAL A 189 8.88 5.98 15.28
N ASP A 190 9.39 5.80 16.50
CA ASP A 190 10.80 5.42 16.73
C ASP A 190 11.11 4.04 16.13
N ALA A 191 10.19 3.07 16.26
CA ALA A 191 10.31 1.77 15.59
C ALA A 191 10.32 1.88 14.06
N TYR A 192 9.54 2.82 13.48
CA TYR A 192 9.58 3.08 12.03
C TYR A 192 10.91 3.68 11.60
N ILE A 193 11.44 4.64 12.33
CA ILE A 193 12.72 5.31 12.04
C ILE A 193 13.90 4.33 12.17
N ALA A 194 13.85 3.44 13.16
CA ALA A 194 14.88 2.45 13.40
C ALA A 194 14.87 1.27 12.40
N ASP A 195 13.78 1.08 11.65
CA ASP A 195 13.65 -0.03 10.71
C ASP A 195 14.27 0.32 9.36
N PRO A 196 15.36 -0.35 8.93
CA PRO A 196 16.03 -0.06 7.65
C PRO A 196 15.17 -0.40 6.42
N MET A 197 14.07 -1.13 6.57
CA MET A 197 13.11 -1.42 5.51
C MET A 197 12.00 -0.38 5.40
N CYS A 198 12.03 0.67 6.25
CA CYS A 198 11.07 1.76 6.26
C CYS A 198 11.67 3.06 5.73
N GLY A 199 10.83 4.04 5.41
CA GLY A 199 11.22 5.40 5.03
C GLY A 199 11.54 5.60 3.55
N ALA A 200 11.65 4.56 2.75
CA ALA A 200 11.97 4.70 1.33
C ALA A 200 10.80 5.30 0.52
N VAL A 201 11.11 6.28 -0.32
CA VAL A 201 10.20 6.82 -1.34
C VAL A 201 10.30 5.96 -2.60
N LEU A 202 9.25 5.90 -3.40
CA LEU A 202 9.28 5.20 -4.67
C LEU A 202 10.29 5.81 -5.64
N SER A 203 10.93 4.96 -6.47
CA SER A 203 11.77 5.40 -7.59
C SER A 203 10.99 6.28 -8.57
N ALA A 204 11.69 7.05 -9.40
CA ALA A 204 11.07 7.96 -10.37
C ALA A 204 10.12 7.25 -11.32
N GLY A 205 10.51 6.08 -11.85
CA GLY A 205 9.64 5.24 -12.67
C GLY A 205 8.42 4.73 -11.92
N SER A 206 8.61 4.25 -10.69
CA SER A 206 7.52 3.75 -9.84
C SER A 206 6.54 4.86 -9.43
N LEU A 207 7.02 6.09 -9.18
CA LEU A 207 6.17 7.26 -8.93
C LEU A 207 5.33 7.61 -10.18
N ALA A 208 5.93 7.62 -11.36
CA ALA A 208 5.21 7.89 -12.60
C ALA A 208 4.10 6.84 -12.83
N ASP A 209 4.38 5.56 -12.59
CA ASP A 209 3.40 4.47 -12.66
C ASP A 209 2.29 4.63 -11.62
N MET A 210 2.62 4.98 -10.38
CA MET A 210 1.66 5.22 -9.31
C MET A 210 0.69 6.34 -9.69
N PHE A 211 1.18 7.51 -10.12
CA PHE A 211 0.31 8.62 -10.51
C PHE A 211 -0.57 8.29 -11.72
N ALA A 212 -0.06 7.52 -12.68
CA ALA A 212 -0.86 7.00 -13.78
C ALA A 212 -1.95 6.02 -13.28
N GLY A 213 -1.60 5.15 -12.33
CA GLY A 213 -2.51 4.23 -11.67
C GLY A 213 -3.64 4.94 -10.92
N LEU A 214 -3.30 5.94 -10.13
CA LEU A 214 -4.27 6.77 -9.40
C LEU A 214 -5.32 7.39 -10.32
N ARG A 215 -4.88 7.97 -11.45
CA ARG A 215 -5.82 8.52 -12.43
C ARG A 215 -6.74 7.46 -13.05
N ARG A 216 -6.20 6.25 -13.31
CA ARG A 216 -7.04 5.14 -13.81
C ARG A 216 -8.07 4.71 -12.78
N GLY A 217 -7.66 4.53 -11.52
CA GLY A 217 -8.54 4.12 -10.42
C GLY A 217 -9.63 5.14 -10.07
N CYS A 218 -9.38 6.44 -10.31
CA CYS A 218 -10.35 7.51 -10.06
C CYS A 218 -11.28 7.83 -11.25
N ARG A 219 -11.18 7.14 -12.38
CA ARG A 219 -12.10 7.33 -13.50
C ARG A 219 -13.52 6.92 -13.12
N LYS A 220 -14.51 7.74 -13.49
CA LYS A 220 -15.93 7.43 -13.22
C LYS A 220 -16.35 6.05 -13.74
N SER A 221 -15.86 5.64 -14.92
CA SER A 221 -16.09 4.32 -15.48
C SER A 221 -15.53 3.19 -14.63
N HIS A 222 -14.35 3.39 -14.03
CA HIS A 222 -13.74 2.42 -13.14
C HIS A 222 -14.47 2.32 -11.80
N ILE A 223 -14.82 3.46 -11.21
CA ILE A 223 -15.59 3.52 -9.95
C ILE A 223 -16.98 2.90 -10.13
N ALA A 224 -17.59 3.06 -11.29
CA ALA A 224 -18.90 2.45 -11.59
C ALA A 224 -18.87 0.91 -11.62
N CYS A 225 -17.69 0.30 -11.79
CA CYS A 225 -17.50 -1.15 -11.74
C CYS A 225 -17.32 -1.70 -10.31
N ILE A 226 -17.19 -0.83 -9.30
CA ILE A 226 -17.07 -1.27 -7.91
C ILE A 226 -18.42 -1.82 -7.45
N PRO A 227 -18.47 -3.04 -6.87
CA PRO A 227 -19.69 -3.62 -6.34
C PRO A 227 -20.34 -2.71 -5.28
N LYS A 228 -21.66 -2.53 -5.36
CA LYS A 228 -22.42 -1.62 -4.48
C LYS A 228 -23.00 -2.30 -3.22
N GLY A 229 -22.70 -3.55 -2.99
CA GLY A 229 -23.21 -4.32 -1.86
C GLY A 229 -22.59 -5.71 -1.79
N PRO A 230 -23.00 -6.52 -0.80
CA PRO A 230 -22.60 -7.92 -0.76
C PRO A 230 -22.96 -8.57 -2.09
N THR A 231 -21.99 -9.19 -2.73
CA THR A 231 -22.26 -9.93 -3.96
C THR A 231 -22.81 -11.28 -3.56
N ASP A 232 -24.02 -11.62 -4.01
CA ASP A 232 -24.64 -12.96 -3.85
C ASP A 232 -23.82 -14.07 -4.55
N SER A 233 -22.64 -13.74 -5.08
CA SER A 233 -21.80 -14.59 -5.92
C SER A 233 -20.46 -15.01 -5.25
N LEU A 234 -20.39 -15.02 -3.93
CA LEU A 234 -19.21 -15.47 -3.20
C LEU A 234 -19.11 -17.00 -3.01
N TYR A 235 -19.92 -17.78 -3.76
CA TYR A 235 -19.95 -19.24 -3.67
C TYR A 235 -19.85 -19.89 -5.05
#